data_e53a9fb2a4cf7bc19592e5d84322a830
#
_entry.id   e53a9fb2a4cf7bc19592e5d84322a830
#
_cell.length_a   1.000
_cell.length_b   1.000
_cell.length_c   1.000
_cell.angle_alpha   90.00
_cell.angle_beta   90.00
_cell.angle_gamma   90.00
#
_symmetry.space_group_name_H-M   'P 1'
#
loop_
_entity.id
_entity.type
_entity.pdbx_description
1 polymer ?
#
loop_
_entity_poly.entity_id
_entity_poly.type
_entity_poly.pdbx_seq_one_letter_code
_entity_poly.pdbx_strand_id
1 'polypeptide(L)'
;MLNRLADRLRGRYERIDEQDIERAIDIIVDETDPRLRLVRGYRKKLRKPVIRSLVYVDKLVTRIPGPFEISRKAFGSNPQVNALFGSAEDIETLFARSRALHGYFRDWPDCERVYVPLGMYRQEKKVIGMSLDGDIMRRDVAQTAVNFSGHRLGVCAASETDLREKLKWRGIHNLAITSLENITRLKTGTSMLEEQRTLQKMKLRDIQTQHRGLDGLA
;
A
#
# COMPACT_ATOMS: atom_id res chain seq x y z
N MET A 1 2.93 -20.08 -21.15
CA MET A 1 2.47 -19.51 -19.86
C MET A 1 2.11 -18.02 -19.95
N LEU A 2 2.84 -17.20 -20.68
CA LEU A 2 2.59 -15.76 -20.85
C LEU A 2 1.23 -15.40 -21.48
N ASN A 3 0.76 -16.17 -22.46
CA ASN A 3 -0.53 -15.92 -23.12
C ASN A 3 -1.74 -16.14 -22.18
N ARG A 4 -1.72 -17.14 -21.29
CA ARG A 4 -2.81 -17.35 -20.32
C ARG A 4 -2.92 -16.25 -19.26
N LEU A 5 -1.82 -15.57 -18.96
CA LEU A 5 -1.81 -14.38 -18.08
C LEU A 5 -2.37 -13.15 -18.81
N ALA A 6 -2.04 -13.00 -20.08
CA ALA A 6 -2.57 -11.93 -20.93
C ALA A 6 -4.10 -12.06 -21.14
N ASP A 7 -4.60 -13.29 -21.37
CA ASP A 7 -6.04 -13.54 -21.54
C ASP A 7 -6.83 -13.36 -20.22
N ARG A 8 -6.26 -13.76 -19.08
CA ARG A 8 -6.87 -13.48 -17.76
C ARG A 8 -6.89 -11.97 -17.42
N LEU A 9 -5.91 -11.23 -17.88
CA LEU A 9 -5.89 -9.77 -17.75
C LEU A 9 -6.92 -9.14 -18.69
N ARG A 10 -7.02 -9.57 -19.94
CA ARG A 10 -8.01 -9.10 -20.92
C ARG A 10 -9.45 -9.21 -20.39
N GLY A 11 -9.86 -10.39 -19.91
CA GLY A 11 -11.21 -10.60 -19.37
C GLY A 11 -11.56 -9.78 -18.12
N ARG A 12 -10.56 -9.26 -17.39
CA ARG A 12 -10.77 -8.31 -16.29
C ARG A 12 -10.79 -6.85 -16.72
N TYR A 13 -10.08 -6.49 -17.80
CA TYR A 13 -10.14 -5.16 -18.40
C TYR A 13 -11.55 -4.84 -18.95
N GLU A 14 -12.28 -5.85 -19.41
CA GLU A 14 -13.64 -5.72 -19.97
C GLU A 14 -14.73 -5.56 -18.90
N ARG A 15 -14.39 -5.71 -17.59
CA ARG A 15 -15.34 -5.64 -16.47
C ARG A 15 -15.25 -4.38 -15.61
N ILE A 16 -14.33 -3.47 -15.93
CA ILE A 16 -14.22 -2.23 -15.17
C ILE A 16 -15.19 -1.22 -15.75
N ASP A 17 -16.03 -0.68 -14.88
CA ASP A 17 -17.00 0.34 -15.25
C ASP A 17 -16.29 1.60 -15.78
N GLU A 18 -16.83 2.17 -16.84
CA GLU A 18 -16.35 3.40 -17.44
C GLU A 18 -16.37 4.56 -16.43
N GLN A 19 -17.38 4.60 -15.57
CA GLN A 19 -17.49 5.59 -14.50
C GLN A 19 -16.34 5.48 -13.49
N ASP A 20 -15.93 4.27 -13.16
CA ASP A 20 -14.78 4.01 -12.28
C ASP A 20 -13.47 4.49 -12.91
N ILE A 21 -13.31 4.31 -14.21
CA ILE A 21 -12.12 4.78 -14.94
C ILE A 21 -12.06 6.31 -14.91
N GLU A 22 -13.15 6.96 -15.25
CA GLU A 22 -13.23 8.42 -15.26
C GLU A 22 -13.00 9.01 -13.85
N ARG A 23 -13.64 8.45 -12.84
CA ARG A 23 -13.44 8.82 -11.44
C ARG A 23 -12.00 8.66 -10.99
N ALA A 24 -11.35 7.53 -11.36
CA ALA A 24 -9.96 7.29 -11.01
C ALA A 24 -9.01 8.25 -11.72
N ILE A 25 -9.28 8.62 -12.99
CA ILE A 25 -8.52 9.65 -13.71
C ILE A 25 -8.61 10.98 -12.98
N ASP A 26 -9.82 11.39 -12.57
CA ASP A 26 -10.03 12.66 -11.88
C ASP A 26 -9.29 12.69 -10.52
N ILE A 27 -9.39 11.62 -9.73
CA ILE A 27 -8.65 11.47 -8.47
C ILE A 27 -7.13 11.59 -8.71
N ILE A 28 -6.59 10.87 -9.69
CA ILE A 28 -5.15 10.88 -9.96
C ILE A 28 -4.68 12.27 -10.41
N VAL A 29 -5.45 12.95 -11.25
CA VAL A 29 -5.13 14.31 -11.69
C VAL A 29 -5.16 15.30 -10.53
N ASP A 30 -6.19 15.22 -9.67
CA ASP A 30 -6.33 16.12 -8.53
C ASP A 30 -5.22 15.92 -7.49
N GLU A 31 -4.84 14.67 -7.22
CA GLU A 31 -3.79 14.35 -6.25
C GLU A 31 -2.36 14.57 -6.78
N THR A 32 -2.19 14.72 -8.09
CA THR A 32 -0.85 14.87 -8.69
C THR A 32 -0.63 16.28 -9.26
N ASP A 33 -1.21 16.60 -10.39
CA ASP A 33 -1.11 17.92 -11.02
C ASP A 33 -2.41 18.26 -11.75
N PRO A 34 -3.28 19.11 -11.17
CA PRO A 34 -4.53 19.56 -11.79
C PRO A 34 -4.35 20.22 -13.15
N ARG A 35 -3.15 20.76 -13.45
CA ARG A 35 -2.83 21.38 -14.76
C ARG A 35 -2.82 20.37 -15.90
N LEU A 36 -2.74 19.08 -15.60
CA LEU A 36 -2.88 18.02 -16.61
C LEU A 36 -4.20 18.10 -17.37
N ARG A 37 -5.25 18.71 -16.76
CA ARG A 37 -6.53 18.95 -17.45
C ARG A 37 -6.40 19.88 -18.66
N LEU A 38 -5.37 20.72 -18.70
CA LEU A 38 -5.08 21.62 -19.82
C LEU A 38 -4.41 20.89 -21.01
N VAL A 39 -3.90 19.69 -20.78
CA VAL A 39 -3.22 18.91 -21.81
C VAL A 39 -4.24 18.22 -22.71
N ARG A 40 -4.22 18.53 -24.00
CA ARG A 40 -5.14 17.92 -24.97
C ARG A 40 -5.05 16.38 -24.94
N GLY A 41 -6.20 15.74 -24.73
CA GLY A 41 -6.32 14.28 -24.75
C GLY A 41 -5.71 13.58 -23.52
N TYR A 42 -5.54 14.27 -22.39
CA TYR A 42 -4.99 13.70 -21.15
C TYR A 42 -5.75 12.44 -20.70
N ARG A 43 -7.08 12.44 -20.76
CA ARG A 43 -7.91 11.30 -20.37
C ARG A 43 -7.54 10.05 -21.19
N LYS A 44 -7.42 10.18 -22.51
CA LYS A 44 -7.01 9.07 -23.38
C LYS A 44 -5.61 8.53 -23.05
N LYS A 45 -4.67 9.42 -22.71
CA LYS A 45 -3.29 9.06 -22.33
C LYS A 45 -3.25 8.35 -20.97
N LEU A 46 -4.06 8.80 -20.01
CA LEU A 46 -4.10 8.25 -18.65
C LEU A 46 -4.95 6.97 -18.56
N ARG A 47 -5.89 6.74 -19.47
CA ARG A 47 -6.82 5.61 -19.42
C ARG A 47 -6.14 4.26 -19.20
N LYS A 48 -5.16 3.92 -20.01
CA LYS A 48 -4.48 2.61 -19.93
C LYS A 48 -3.72 2.38 -18.61
N PRO A 49 -2.89 3.31 -18.11
CA PRO A 49 -2.27 3.17 -16.81
C PRO A 49 -3.29 3.15 -15.66
N VAL A 50 -4.35 3.95 -15.72
CA VAL A 50 -5.41 3.99 -14.69
C VAL A 50 -6.15 2.66 -14.60
N ILE A 51 -6.53 2.05 -15.72
CA ILE A 51 -7.13 0.71 -15.74
C ILE A 51 -6.21 -0.31 -15.04
N ARG A 52 -4.90 -0.27 -15.32
CA ARG A 52 -3.94 -1.16 -14.65
C ARG A 52 -3.90 -0.94 -13.14
N SER A 53 -3.95 0.33 -12.70
CA SER A 53 -3.99 0.70 -11.29
C SER A 53 -5.26 0.20 -10.61
N LEU A 54 -6.43 0.36 -11.25
CA LEU A 54 -7.71 -0.16 -10.75
C LEU A 54 -7.68 -1.68 -10.60
N VAL A 55 -7.20 -2.42 -11.62
CA VAL A 55 -7.03 -3.89 -11.54
C VAL A 55 -6.08 -4.29 -10.42
N TYR A 56 -5.01 -3.54 -10.23
CA TYR A 56 -4.04 -3.83 -9.17
C TYR A 56 -4.63 -3.62 -7.79
N VAL A 57 -5.28 -2.48 -7.55
CA VAL A 57 -5.92 -2.15 -6.27
C VAL A 57 -7.06 -3.12 -5.97
N ASP A 58 -7.89 -3.46 -6.95
CA ASP A 58 -8.95 -4.46 -6.81
C ASP A 58 -8.40 -5.82 -6.35
N LYS A 59 -7.30 -6.27 -6.94
CA LYS A 59 -6.62 -7.48 -6.50
C LYS A 59 -6.11 -7.40 -5.06
N LEU A 60 -5.60 -6.25 -4.63
CA LEU A 60 -5.16 -6.06 -3.25
C LEU A 60 -6.33 -6.14 -2.29
N VAL A 61 -7.41 -5.41 -2.57
CA VAL A 61 -8.62 -5.40 -1.74
C VAL A 61 -9.27 -6.78 -1.65
N THR A 62 -9.35 -7.50 -2.78
CA THR A 62 -9.89 -8.88 -2.81
C THR A 62 -9.09 -9.86 -1.95
N ARG A 63 -7.79 -9.62 -1.76
CA ARG A 63 -6.92 -10.49 -0.95
C ARG A 63 -7.01 -10.22 0.54
N ILE A 64 -7.66 -9.14 0.97
CA ILE A 64 -7.85 -8.86 2.39
C ILE A 64 -8.78 -9.93 2.96
N PRO A 65 -8.30 -10.71 3.96
CA PRO A 65 -9.11 -11.76 4.57
C PRO A 65 -10.24 -11.18 5.40
N GLY A 66 -11.25 -11.98 5.67
CA GLY A 66 -12.40 -11.63 6.50
C GLY A 66 -13.72 -11.62 5.72
N PRO A 67 -14.79 -11.09 6.31
CA PRO A 67 -14.79 -10.44 7.62
C PRO A 67 -14.66 -11.42 8.79
N PHE A 68 -14.06 -10.97 9.89
CA PHE A 68 -14.02 -11.69 11.15
C PHE A 68 -14.75 -10.86 12.22
N GLU A 69 -15.56 -11.50 13.06
CA GLU A 69 -16.06 -10.85 14.24
C GLU A 69 -14.90 -10.64 15.23
N ILE A 70 -14.66 -9.40 15.62
CA ILE A 70 -13.66 -9.05 16.61
C ILE A 70 -14.38 -8.66 17.91
N SER A 71 -14.28 -9.53 18.90
CA SER A 71 -14.88 -9.33 20.22
C SER A 71 -14.08 -10.12 21.26
N ARG A 72 -14.30 -9.82 22.55
CA ARG A 72 -13.75 -10.61 23.67
C ARG A 72 -14.14 -12.09 23.56
N LYS A 73 -15.38 -12.37 23.17
CA LYS A 73 -15.89 -13.72 22.96
C LYS A 73 -15.16 -14.42 21.81
N ALA A 74 -14.99 -13.72 20.69
CA ALA A 74 -14.30 -14.25 19.52
C ALA A 74 -12.81 -14.52 19.80
N PHE A 75 -12.15 -13.73 20.65
CA PHE A 75 -10.78 -13.98 21.08
C PHE A 75 -10.63 -15.35 21.75
N GLY A 76 -11.58 -15.76 22.57
CA GLY A 76 -11.57 -17.08 23.23
C GLY A 76 -11.97 -18.27 22.35
N SER A 77 -12.72 -18.03 21.26
CA SER A 77 -13.33 -19.10 20.46
C SER A 77 -12.80 -19.22 19.03
N ASN A 78 -12.21 -18.15 18.49
CA ASN A 78 -11.70 -18.12 17.12
C ASN A 78 -10.17 -18.05 17.10
N PRO A 79 -9.46 -19.12 16.69
CA PRO A 79 -8.01 -19.16 16.64
C PRO A 79 -7.37 -18.05 15.76
N GLN A 80 -8.07 -17.60 14.73
CA GLN A 80 -7.58 -16.53 13.86
C GLN A 80 -7.58 -15.19 14.60
N VAL A 81 -8.66 -14.89 15.33
CA VAL A 81 -8.74 -13.67 16.16
C VAL A 81 -7.74 -13.73 17.31
N ASN A 82 -7.61 -14.89 17.97
CA ASN A 82 -6.63 -15.10 19.01
C ASN A 82 -5.20 -14.86 18.53
N ALA A 83 -4.86 -15.34 17.31
CA ALA A 83 -3.53 -15.15 16.75
C ALA A 83 -3.20 -13.67 16.40
N LEU A 84 -4.21 -12.84 16.19
CA LEU A 84 -4.01 -11.42 15.84
C LEU A 84 -3.75 -10.52 17.05
N PHE A 85 -4.19 -10.89 18.26
CA PHE A 85 -4.10 -10.07 19.47
C PHE A 85 -3.34 -10.81 20.58
N GLY A 86 -2.65 -10.06 21.42
CA GLY A 86 -1.95 -10.63 22.58
C GLY A 86 -2.91 -10.98 23.73
N SER A 87 -4.01 -10.22 23.86
CA SER A 87 -5.04 -10.40 24.90
C SER A 87 -6.40 -9.89 24.44
N ALA A 88 -7.45 -10.26 25.18
CA ALA A 88 -8.79 -9.72 24.94
C ALA A 88 -8.88 -8.21 25.30
N GLU A 89 -8.10 -7.79 26.28
CA GLU A 89 -7.98 -6.39 26.72
C GLU A 89 -7.38 -5.50 25.62
N ASP A 90 -6.51 -6.02 24.77
CA ASP A 90 -5.97 -5.30 23.60
C ASP A 90 -7.08 -4.92 22.63
N ILE A 91 -8.07 -5.80 22.43
CA ILE A 91 -9.24 -5.54 21.58
C ILE A 91 -10.06 -4.38 22.17
N GLU A 92 -10.37 -4.44 23.46
CA GLU A 92 -11.15 -3.41 24.15
C GLU A 92 -10.43 -2.05 24.10
N THR A 93 -9.12 -2.06 24.35
CA THR A 93 -8.28 -0.86 24.29
C THR A 93 -8.24 -0.27 22.87
N LEU A 94 -8.15 -1.12 21.85
CA LEU A 94 -8.17 -0.70 20.44
C LEU A 94 -9.50 -0.01 20.10
N PHE A 95 -10.63 -0.58 20.53
CA PHE A 95 -11.95 -0.02 20.29
C PHE A 95 -12.16 1.29 21.03
N ALA A 96 -11.78 1.33 22.32
CA ALA A 96 -11.89 2.53 23.15
C ALA A 96 -11.06 3.72 22.64
N ARG A 97 -9.95 3.47 21.93
CA ARG A 97 -9.10 4.52 21.35
C ARG A 97 -9.49 4.93 19.93
N SER A 98 -10.39 4.21 19.29
CA SER A 98 -10.72 4.43 17.88
C SER A 98 -11.70 5.58 17.69
N ARG A 99 -11.18 6.75 17.29
CA ARG A 99 -12.00 7.89 16.92
C ARG A 99 -12.97 7.58 15.76
N ALA A 100 -12.55 6.71 14.83
CA ALA A 100 -13.37 6.32 13.68
C ALA A 100 -14.62 5.54 14.14
N LEU A 101 -14.47 4.60 15.08
CA LEU A 101 -15.61 3.87 15.66
C LEU A 101 -16.54 4.79 16.44
N HIS A 102 -15.99 5.62 17.32
CA HIS A 102 -16.79 6.56 18.09
C HIS A 102 -17.57 7.53 17.20
N GLY A 103 -16.93 8.07 16.15
CA GLY A 103 -17.61 8.91 15.18
C GLY A 103 -18.74 8.17 14.47
N TYR A 104 -18.47 6.95 14.02
CA TYR A 104 -19.46 6.14 13.30
C TYR A 104 -20.70 5.85 14.15
N PHE A 105 -20.53 5.36 15.38
CA PHE A 105 -21.66 5.05 16.27
C PHE A 105 -22.38 6.30 16.81
N ARG A 106 -21.71 7.43 16.90
CA ARG A 106 -22.37 8.71 17.19
C ARG A 106 -23.31 9.13 16.05
N ASP A 107 -22.84 8.96 14.79
CA ASP A 107 -23.60 9.35 13.60
C ASP A 107 -24.69 8.32 13.24
N TRP A 108 -24.52 7.05 13.70
CA TRP A 108 -25.42 5.93 13.44
C TRP A 108 -25.68 5.14 14.73
N PRO A 109 -26.43 5.70 15.72
CA PRO A 109 -26.60 5.10 17.05
C PRO A 109 -27.33 3.76 17.03
N ASP A 110 -28.23 3.52 16.06
CA ASP A 110 -29.01 2.28 15.93
C ASP A 110 -28.23 1.16 15.22
N CYS A 111 -26.98 1.39 14.87
CA CYS A 111 -26.18 0.41 14.12
C CYS A 111 -25.58 -0.62 15.07
N GLU A 112 -25.98 -1.88 14.96
CA GLU A 112 -25.47 -2.99 15.75
C GLU A 112 -24.09 -3.50 15.30
N ARG A 113 -23.73 -3.25 14.04
CA ARG A 113 -22.52 -3.79 13.40
C ARG A 113 -21.84 -2.75 12.55
N VAL A 114 -20.52 -2.78 12.55
CA VAL A 114 -19.70 -1.94 11.69
C VAL A 114 -18.56 -2.76 11.09
N TYR A 115 -18.28 -2.54 9.83
CA TYR A 115 -17.16 -3.16 9.13
C TYR A 115 -16.01 -2.18 9.08
N VAL A 116 -14.82 -2.63 9.53
CA VAL A 116 -13.63 -1.77 9.65
C VAL A 116 -12.40 -2.56 9.23
N PRO A 117 -11.48 -2.00 8.45
CA PRO A 117 -10.22 -2.66 8.17
C PRO A 117 -9.32 -2.60 9.40
N LEU A 118 -8.76 -3.73 9.79
CA LEU A 118 -7.78 -3.85 10.85
C LEU A 118 -6.37 -3.86 10.21
N GLY A 119 -5.62 -2.80 10.45
CA GLY A 119 -4.21 -2.71 10.07
C GLY A 119 -3.30 -3.10 11.22
N MET A 120 -2.20 -3.80 10.93
CA MET A 120 -1.22 -4.22 11.91
C MET A 120 0.15 -4.43 11.28
N TYR A 121 1.20 -4.44 12.08
CA TYR A 121 2.53 -4.85 11.65
C TYR A 121 2.73 -6.33 11.98
N ARG A 122 3.19 -7.09 10.99
CA ARG A 122 3.63 -8.47 11.16
C ARG A 122 5.13 -8.50 11.40
N GLN A 123 5.53 -9.13 12.50
CA GLN A 123 6.92 -9.36 12.86
C GLN A 123 7.19 -10.87 12.88
N GLU A 124 8.29 -11.28 12.27
CA GLU A 124 8.72 -12.67 12.25
C GLU A 124 10.04 -12.81 13.00
N LYS A 125 10.11 -13.79 13.88
CA LYS A 125 11.32 -14.12 14.63
C LYS A 125 11.60 -15.61 14.47
N LYS A 126 12.81 -15.94 14.04
CA LYS A 126 13.28 -17.31 14.05
C LYS A 126 13.56 -17.71 15.50
N VAL A 127 12.96 -18.82 15.93
CA VAL A 127 13.11 -19.37 17.28
C VAL A 127 13.41 -20.86 17.16
N ILE A 128 14.08 -21.41 18.17
CA ILE A 128 14.26 -22.86 18.31
C ILE A 128 13.12 -23.35 19.21
N GLY A 129 12.38 -24.32 18.76
CA GLY A 129 11.23 -24.87 19.47
C GLY A 129 11.20 -26.38 19.46
N MET A 130 10.11 -26.94 19.95
CA MET A 130 9.85 -28.39 19.94
C MET A 130 8.80 -28.72 18.88
N SER A 131 8.97 -29.85 18.20
CA SER A 131 7.97 -30.34 17.24
C SER A 131 7.75 -31.83 17.50
N LEU A 132 6.51 -32.29 17.35
CA LEU A 132 6.15 -33.71 17.38
C LEU A 132 6.26 -34.23 15.94
N ASP A 133 7.07 -35.31 15.77
CA ASP A 133 7.26 -36.03 14.51
C ASP A 133 6.84 -37.47 14.75
N GLY A 134 5.59 -37.81 14.49
CA GLY A 134 4.94 -39.03 14.98
C GLY A 134 4.86 -39.04 16.51
N ASP A 135 5.39 -40.07 17.17
CA ASP A 135 5.45 -40.21 18.64
C ASP A 135 6.75 -39.65 19.23
N ILE A 136 7.64 -39.08 18.41
CA ILE A 136 8.96 -38.62 18.85
C ILE A 136 8.92 -37.09 19.00
N MET A 137 9.21 -36.58 20.21
CA MET A 137 9.39 -35.19 20.45
C MET A 137 10.80 -34.74 20.06
N ARG A 138 10.92 -34.00 18.96
CA ARG A 138 12.17 -33.34 18.55
C ARG A 138 12.31 -32.01 19.25
N ARG A 139 13.44 -31.82 19.90
CA ARG A 139 13.91 -30.55 20.44
C ARG A 139 14.82 -29.91 19.37
N ASP A 140 14.98 -28.60 19.41
CA ASP A 140 15.86 -27.86 18.48
C ASP A 140 15.36 -27.77 17.03
N VAL A 141 14.04 -27.76 16.84
CA VAL A 141 13.43 -27.52 15.53
C VAL A 141 13.35 -26.03 15.24
N ALA A 142 13.92 -25.58 14.11
CA ALA A 142 13.81 -24.19 13.67
C ALA A 142 12.35 -23.86 13.33
N GLN A 143 11.80 -22.88 14.03
CA GLN A 143 10.42 -22.40 13.87
C GLN A 143 10.42 -20.91 13.59
N THR A 144 9.35 -20.41 12.98
CA THR A 144 9.12 -18.98 12.82
C THR A 144 7.96 -18.56 13.70
N ALA A 145 8.27 -17.81 14.76
CA ALA A 145 7.24 -17.15 15.56
C ALA A 145 6.76 -15.90 14.84
N VAL A 146 5.45 -15.74 14.71
CA VAL A 146 4.82 -14.57 14.11
C VAL A 146 4.10 -13.80 15.21
N ASN A 147 4.36 -12.50 15.29
CA ASN A 147 3.68 -11.59 16.19
C ASN A 147 3.07 -10.43 15.43
N PHE A 148 1.93 -9.94 15.89
CA PHE A 148 1.23 -8.79 15.34
C PHE A 148 1.21 -7.65 16.35
N SER A 149 1.51 -6.44 15.88
CA SER A 149 1.59 -5.25 16.74
C SER A 149 1.10 -3.99 16.00
N GLY A 150 0.91 -2.89 16.73
CA GLY A 150 0.54 -1.61 16.14
C GLY A 150 -0.85 -1.63 15.49
N HIS A 151 -1.80 -2.31 16.12
CA HIS A 151 -3.18 -2.43 15.64
C HIS A 151 -3.82 -1.07 15.44
N ARG A 152 -4.47 -0.88 14.29
CA ARG A 152 -5.14 0.35 13.90
C ARG A 152 -6.44 0.02 13.16
N LEU A 153 -7.49 0.75 13.48
CA LEU A 153 -8.76 0.70 12.77
C LEU A 153 -8.83 1.82 11.74
N GLY A 154 -9.32 1.50 10.56
CA GLY A 154 -9.45 2.45 9.47
C GLY A 154 -10.87 3.01 9.34
N VAL A 155 -11.29 3.23 8.09
CA VAL A 155 -12.62 3.77 7.75
C VAL A 155 -13.72 2.77 8.12
N CYS A 156 -14.82 3.28 8.69
CA CYS A 156 -16.00 2.48 9.01
C CYS A 156 -16.97 2.38 7.82
N ALA A 157 -17.66 1.25 7.74
CA ALA A 157 -18.65 0.96 6.70
C ALA A 157 -19.83 0.15 7.26
N ALA A 158 -21.01 0.30 6.67
CA ALA A 158 -22.22 -0.43 7.08
C ALA A 158 -22.23 -1.89 6.59
N SER A 159 -21.46 -2.20 5.54
CA SER A 159 -21.34 -3.54 4.98
C SER A 159 -19.91 -3.85 4.52
N GLU A 160 -19.61 -5.13 4.34
CA GLU A 160 -18.33 -5.56 3.75
C GLU A 160 -18.14 -5.01 2.34
N THR A 161 -19.17 -4.99 1.53
CA THR A 161 -19.13 -4.47 0.15
C THR A 161 -18.79 -2.99 0.14
N ASP A 162 -19.45 -2.18 0.99
CA ASP A 162 -19.16 -0.75 1.14
C ASP A 162 -17.73 -0.53 1.65
N LEU A 163 -17.27 -1.36 2.60
CA LEU A 163 -15.90 -1.28 3.08
C LEU A 163 -14.89 -1.54 1.96
N ARG A 164 -15.09 -2.60 1.18
CA ARG A 164 -14.18 -2.95 0.07
C ARG A 164 -14.16 -1.86 -1.00
N GLU A 165 -15.30 -1.26 -1.30
CA GLU A 165 -15.39 -0.12 -2.22
C GLU A 165 -14.63 1.10 -1.67
N LYS A 166 -14.80 1.46 -0.39
CA LYS A 166 -14.03 2.52 0.27
C LYS A 166 -12.52 2.25 0.24
N LEU A 167 -12.11 1.00 0.46
CA LEU A 167 -10.71 0.59 0.41
C LEU A 167 -10.13 0.68 -1.01
N LYS A 168 -10.89 0.33 -2.03
CA LYS A 168 -10.52 0.49 -3.44
C LYS A 168 -10.18 1.95 -3.75
N TRP A 169 -11.08 2.87 -3.42
CA TRP A 169 -10.85 4.29 -3.68
C TRP A 169 -9.71 4.87 -2.85
N ARG A 170 -9.60 4.49 -1.59
CA ARG A 170 -8.45 4.86 -0.74
C ARG A 170 -7.13 4.35 -1.32
N GLY A 171 -7.14 3.14 -1.90
CA GLY A 171 -5.99 2.57 -2.59
C GLY A 171 -5.57 3.38 -3.81
N ILE A 172 -6.52 3.86 -4.62
CA ILE A 172 -6.24 4.74 -5.77
C ILE A 172 -5.64 6.08 -5.32
N HIS A 173 -6.20 6.73 -4.29
CA HIS A 173 -5.63 7.95 -3.72
C HIS A 173 -4.19 7.75 -3.26
N ASN A 174 -3.94 6.73 -2.44
CA ASN A 174 -2.60 6.44 -1.92
C ASN A 174 -1.62 6.14 -3.05
N LEU A 175 -2.04 5.42 -4.08
CA LEU A 175 -1.19 5.11 -5.24
C LEU A 175 -0.81 6.39 -6.00
N ALA A 176 -1.73 7.33 -6.17
CA ALA A 176 -1.48 8.62 -6.81
C ALA A 176 -0.45 9.43 -6.02
N ILE A 177 -0.65 9.61 -4.71
CA ILE A 177 0.24 10.34 -3.82
C ILE A 177 1.65 9.71 -3.83
N THR A 178 1.75 8.41 -3.61
CA THR A 178 3.04 7.70 -3.60
C THR A 178 3.76 7.79 -4.95
N SER A 179 3.00 7.77 -6.05
CA SER A 179 3.58 7.94 -7.39
C SER A 179 4.15 9.34 -7.58
N LEU A 180 3.46 10.37 -7.12
CA LEU A 180 3.94 11.75 -7.16
C LEU A 180 5.22 11.93 -6.32
N GLU A 181 5.26 11.40 -5.10
CA GLU A 181 6.43 11.42 -4.23
C GLU A 181 7.63 10.75 -4.91
N ASN A 182 7.44 9.59 -5.53
CA ASN A 182 8.48 8.87 -6.25
C ASN A 182 8.98 9.65 -7.46
N ILE A 183 8.09 10.24 -8.26
CA ILE A 183 8.46 11.07 -9.41
C ILE A 183 9.27 12.30 -8.96
N THR A 184 8.83 12.97 -7.89
CA THR A 184 9.52 14.13 -7.32
C THR A 184 10.92 13.75 -6.86
N ARG A 185 11.06 12.66 -6.12
CA ARG A 185 12.36 12.15 -5.65
C ARG A 185 13.30 11.82 -6.81
N LEU A 186 12.79 11.17 -7.86
CA LEU A 186 13.58 10.85 -9.06
C LEU A 186 14.05 12.11 -9.79
N LYS A 187 13.17 13.11 -9.95
CA LYS A 187 13.52 14.39 -10.58
C LYS A 187 14.61 15.13 -9.80
N THR A 188 14.46 15.20 -8.47
CA THR A 188 15.47 15.84 -7.61
C THR A 188 16.80 15.12 -7.69
N GLY A 189 16.80 13.78 -7.63
CA GLY A 189 18.03 12.99 -7.78
C GLY A 189 18.71 13.18 -9.12
N THR A 190 17.97 13.23 -10.22
CA THR A 190 18.50 13.50 -11.56
C THR A 190 19.12 14.89 -11.65
N SER A 191 18.44 15.91 -11.13
CA SER A 191 18.96 17.29 -11.11
C SER A 191 20.28 17.39 -10.35
N MET A 192 20.40 16.76 -9.16
CA MET A 192 21.64 16.74 -8.39
C MET A 192 22.79 16.04 -9.14
N LEU A 193 22.51 14.94 -9.84
CA LEU A 193 23.53 14.24 -10.64
C LEU A 193 24.00 15.07 -11.84
N GLU A 194 23.10 15.79 -12.50
CA GLU A 194 23.43 16.70 -13.60
C GLU A 194 24.31 17.86 -13.11
N GLU A 195 24.01 18.41 -11.95
CA GLU A 195 24.79 19.45 -11.32
C GLU A 195 26.19 18.97 -10.94
N GLN A 196 26.32 17.81 -10.33
CA GLN A 196 27.61 17.18 -10.03
C GLN A 196 28.42 16.91 -11.30
N ARG A 197 27.78 16.39 -12.34
CA ARG A 197 28.43 16.15 -13.67
C ARG A 197 28.96 17.44 -14.28
N THR A 198 28.21 18.53 -14.14
CA THR A 198 28.61 19.83 -14.66
C THR A 198 29.83 20.38 -13.89
N LEU A 199 29.82 20.29 -12.57
CA LEU A 199 30.96 20.68 -11.73
C LEU A 199 32.23 19.85 -12.02
N GLN A 200 32.09 18.54 -12.22
CA GLN A 200 33.20 17.69 -12.60
C GLN A 200 33.78 18.05 -13.96
N LYS A 201 32.92 18.37 -14.96
CA LYS A 201 33.36 18.83 -16.29
C LYS A 201 34.15 20.18 -16.20
N MET A 202 33.68 21.10 -15.36
CA MET A 202 34.40 22.37 -15.13
C MET A 202 35.78 22.11 -14.53
N LYS A 203 35.87 21.29 -13.49
CA LYS A 203 37.17 20.93 -12.88
C LYS A 203 38.12 20.28 -13.87
N LEU A 204 37.63 19.38 -14.73
CA LEU A 204 38.45 18.75 -15.77
C LEU A 204 39.00 19.78 -16.78
N ARG A 205 38.18 20.74 -17.18
CA ARG A 205 38.58 21.82 -18.10
C ARG A 205 39.68 22.70 -17.44
N ASP A 206 39.51 23.05 -16.18
CA ASP A 206 40.49 23.85 -15.46
C ASP A 206 41.84 23.14 -15.36
N ILE A 207 41.86 21.86 -15.04
CA ILE A 207 43.08 21.02 -15.01
C ILE A 207 43.74 20.97 -16.39
N GLN A 208 42.93 20.75 -17.48
CA GLN A 208 43.45 20.70 -18.83
C GLN A 208 44.04 22.05 -19.29
N THR A 209 43.45 23.15 -18.84
CA THR A 209 43.92 24.49 -19.16
C THR A 209 45.25 24.80 -18.40
N GLN A 210 45.34 24.38 -17.15
CA GLN A 210 46.58 24.51 -16.36
C GLN A 210 47.72 23.67 -16.95
N HIS A 211 47.46 22.45 -17.41
CA HIS A 211 48.50 21.62 -18.06
C HIS A 211 48.98 22.23 -19.39
N ARG A 212 48.09 22.78 -20.22
CA ARG A 212 48.49 23.44 -21.45
C ARG A 212 49.32 24.72 -21.22
N GLY A 213 49.10 25.39 -20.08
CA GLY A 213 49.88 26.56 -19.72
C GLY A 213 51.32 26.22 -19.27
N LEU A 214 51.55 25.00 -18.82
CA LEU A 214 52.88 24.52 -18.41
C LEU A 214 53.75 24.03 -19.56
N ASP A 215 53.09 23.45 -20.62
CA ASP A 215 53.79 22.95 -21.81
C ASP A 215 54.26 24.09 -22.78
N GLY A 216 53.79 25.33 -22.52
CA GLY A 216 54.19 26.50 -23.33
C GLY A 216 55.37 27.30 -22.72
N LEU A 217 56.01 26.84 -21.66
CA LEU A 217 57.12 27.49 -20.93
C LEU A 217 58.43 26.67 -20.98
N ALA A 218 58.52 25.64 -21.84
CA ALA A 218 59.73 24.84 -22.05
C ALA A 218 60.44 25.19 -23.37
#